data_fe7b3c21f9c693a3351731eb1eb3dbde
#
_entry.id   fe7b3c21f9c693a3351731eb1eb3dbde
#
_cell.length_a   1.000
_cell.length_b   1.000
_cell.length_c   1.000
_cell.angle_alpha   90.00
_cell.angle_beta   90.00
_cell.angle_gamma   90.00
#
_symmetry.space_group_name_H-M   'P 1'
#
loop_
_entity.id
_entity.type
_entity.pdbx_description
1 polymer ?
#
loop_
_entity_poly.entity_id
_entity_poly.type
_entity_poly.pdbx_seq_one_letter_code
_entity_poly.pdbx_strand_id
1 'polypeptide(L)'
;MPHFCGLKYCHFFAVADGHGQYGREVSSYMKQRLPQFIEAEMRFMFQKYNDHLLKQKCDEALNTDEICIAFNNAFLNCNDELFSGIMDIRFSGSTCVSIMTLGQKLFCVNVGDSRGII
;
A
#
# COMPACT_ATOMS: atom_id res chain seq x y z
N MET A 1 -10.19 4.07 -0.39
CA MET A 1 -10.78 2.74 -0.15
C MET A 1 -11.18 2.65 1.31
N PRO A 2 -12.45 2.85 1.64
CA PRO A 2 -12.96 2.64 3.00
C PRO A 2 -13.03 1.14 3.30
N HIS A 3 -12.94 0.81 4.58
CA HIS A 3 -12.95 -0.59 5.07
C HIS A 3 -11.87 -1.47 4.43
N PHE A 4 -10.70 -0.91 4.23
CA PHE A 4 -9.56 -1.59 3.64
C PHE A 4 -9.19 -2.83 4.46
N CYS A 5 -8.76 -3.90 3.80
CA CYS A 5 -8.53 -5.22 4.41
C CYS A 5 -9.77 -5.81 5.13
N GLY A 6 -10.99 -5.35 4.79
CA GLY A 6 -12.21 -5.77 5.46
C GLY A 6 -12.41 -5.21 6.88
N LEU A 7 -11.56 -4.27 7.31
CA LEU A 7 -11.62 -3.68 8.64
C LEU A 7 -12.36 -2.33 8.62
N LYS A 8 -13.38 -2.18 9.46
CA LYS A 8 -14.25 -0.98 9.50
C LYS A 8 -13.48 0.31 9.80
N TYR A 9 -12.37 0.22 10.52
CA TYR A 9 -11.53 1.34 10.97
C TYR A 9 -10.23 1.45 10.17
N CYS A 10 -10.11 0.73 9.06
CA CYS A 10 -8.97 0.81 8.16
C CYS A 10 -9.38 1.48 6.85
N HIS A 11 -8.67 2.54 6.48
CA HIS A 11 -8.90 3.25 5.23
C HIS A 11 -7.57 3.44 4.51
N PHE A 12 -7.60 3.31 3.19
CA PHE A 12 -6.42 3.48 2.35
C PHE A 12 -6.69 4.49 1.24
N PHE A 13 -5.75 5.42 1.08
CA PHE A 13 -5.75 6.46 0.06
C PHE A 13 -4.38 6.49 -0.60
N ALA A 14 -4.34 6.68 -1.91
CA ALA A 14 -3.08 6.82 -2.63
C ALA A 14 -3.24 7.74 -3.84
N VAL A 15 -2.16 8.44 -4.17
CA VAL A 15 -2.01 9.24 -5.38
C VAL A 15 -0.71 8.81 -6.05
N ALA A 16 -0.78 8.59 -7.35
CA ALA A 16 0.33 8.17 -8.18
C ALA A 16 0.47 9.13 -9.38
N ASP A 17 1.68 9.66 -9.57
CA ASP A 17 2.03 10.54 -10.68
C ASP A 17 2.97 9.78 -11.64
N GLY A 18 2.44 9.42 -12.80
CA GLY A 18 3.15 8.65 -13.81
C GLY A 18 4.01 9.52 -14.71
N HIS A 19 5.20 9.05 -15.05
CA HIS A 19 6.14 9.73 -15.94
C HIS A 19 6.70 8.79 -17.02
N GLY A 20 7.23 9.38 -18.10
CA GLY A 20 7.72 8.63 -19.26
C GLY A 20 6.61 8.25 -20.23
N GLN A 21 6.98 7.54 -21.29
CA GLN A 21 6.08 7.19 -22.40
C GLN A 21 4.86 6.37 -21.92
N TYR A 22 5.06 5.50 -20.94
CA TYR A 22 4.03 4.62 -20.36
C TYR A 22 3.65 5.03 -18.93
N GLY A 23 3.89 6.29 -18.54
CA GLY A 23 3.63 6.75 -17.17
C GLY A 23 2.17 6.62 -16.73
N ARG A 24 1.23 6.87 -17.68
CA ARG A 24 -0.21 6.69 -17.45
C ARG A 24 -0.57 5.24 -17.19
N GLU A 25 -0.02 4.33 -17.95
CA GLU A 25 -0.23 2.90 -17.83
C GLU A 25 0.36 2.38 -16.52
N VAL A 26 1.57 2.82 -16.17
CA VAL A 26 2.23 2.48 -14.89
C VAL A 26 1.41 2.97 -13.69
N SER A 27 1.01 4.23 -13.68
CA SER A 27 0.20 4.79 -12.59
C SER A 27 -1.17 4.12 -12.48
N SER A 28 -1.79 3.79 -13.63
CA SER A 28 -3.06 3.07 -13.68
C SER A 28 -2.93 1.63 -13.17
N TYR A 29 -1.84 0.95 -13.52
CA TYR A 29 -1.50 -0.37 -13.00
C TYR A 29 -1.32 -0.34 -11.49
N MET A 30 -0.53 0.60 -10.97
CA MET A 30 -0.33 0.77 -9.53
C MET A 30 -1.64 1.02 -8.79
N LYS A 31 -2.51 1.87 -9.33
CA LYS A 31 -3.85 2.13 -8.76
C LYS A 31 -4.65 0.84 -8.55
N GLN A 32 -4.53 -0.12 -9.47
CA GLN A 32 -5.28 -1.37 -9.42
C GLN A 32 -4.59 -2.44 -8.57
N ARG A 33 -3.27 -2.58 -8.71
CA ARG A 33 -2.54 -3.72 -8.15
C ARG A 33 -1.95 -3.46 -6.77
N LEU A 34 -1.42 -2.26 -6.52
CA LEU A 34 -0.79 -1.95 -5.24
C LEU A 34 -1.70 -2.19 -4.02
N PRO A 35 -2.99 -1.78 -4.03
CA PRO A 35 -3.89 -2.09 -2.92
C PRO A 35 -4.04 -3.59 -2.66
N GLN A 36 -4.03 -4.41 -3.72
CA GLN A 36 -4.15 -5.87 -3.60
C GLN A 36 -2.91 -6.48 -2.94
N PHE A 37 -1.72 -6.01 -3.30
CA PHE A 37 -0.47 -6.44 -2.65
C PHE A 37 -0.43 -6.03 -1.18
N ILE A 38 -0.79 -4.79 -0.86
CA ILE A 38 -0.87 -4.31 0.52
C ILE A 38 -1.88 -5.15 1.31
N GLU A 39 -3.06 -5.42 0.75
CA GLU A 39 -4.08 -6.24 1.40
C GLU A 39 -3.60 -7.67 1.67
N ALA A 40 -2.87 -8.28 0.73
CA ALA A 40 -2.31 -9.62 0.89
C ALA A 40 -1.30 -9.68 2.04
N GLU A 41 -0.36 -8.72 2.10
CA GLU A 41 0.63 -8.62 3.18
C GLU A 41 -0.04 -8.36 4.54
N MET A 42 -1.02 -7.46 4.58
CA MET A 42 -1.77 -7.16 5.81
C MET A 42 -2.60 -8.35 6.30
N ARG A 43 -3.22 -9.11 5.41
CA ARG A 43 -3.96 -10.33 5.79
C ARG A 43 -3.04 -11.37 6.42
N PHE A 44 -1.87 -11.60 5.84
CA PHE A 44 -0.87 -12.50 6.39
C PHE A 44 -0.45 -12.08 7.81
N MET A 45 -0.23 -10.80 8.01
CA MET A 45 0.09 -10.23 9.30
C MET A 45 -1.08 -10.36 10.29
N PHE A 46 -2.30 -10.02 9.89
CA PHE A 46 -3.49 -10.05 10.75
C PHE A 46 -3.90 -11.48 11.14
N GLN A 47 -3.58 -12.49 10.35
CA GLN A 47 -3.79 -13.90 10.73
C GLN A 47 -3.02 -14.30 11.99
N LYS A 48 -1.91 -13.62 12.30
CA LYS A 48 -1.17 -13.82 13.55
C LYS A 48 -1.89 -13.23 14.78
N TYR A 49 -2.74 -12.24 14.54
CA TYR A 49 -3.47 -11.54 15.59
C TYR A 49 -4.92 -12.03 15.56
N ASN A 50 -5.36 -12.67 16.63
CA ASN A 50 -6.72 -13.17 16.74
C ASN A 50 -7.73 -12.03 16.48
N ASP A 51 -8.73 -12.25 15.62
CA ASP A 51 -9.75 -11.27 15.18
C ASP A 51 -10.35 -10.44 16.34
N HIS A 52 -10.39 -11.04 17.53
CA HIS A 52 -10.93 -10.39 18.73
C HIS A 52 -10.03 -9.26 19.26
N LEU A 53 -8.70 -9.40 19.14
CA LEU A 53 -7.72 -8.37 19.55
C LEU A 53 -7.69 -7.19 18.59
N LEU A 54 -7.87 -7.45 17.29
CA LEU A 54 -7.94 -6.41 16.26
C LEU A 54 -9.19 -5.52 16.41
N LYS A 55 -10.29 -6.08 16.87
CA LYS A 55 -11.55 -5.33 17.04
C LYS A 55 -11.58 -4.48 18.31
N GLN A 56 -10.86 -4.85 19.37
CA GLN A 56 -10.91 -4.19 20.68
C GLN A 56 -9.70 -3.32 21.00
N LYS A 57 -8.49 -3.64 20.49
CA LYS A 57 -7.24 -2.96 20.85
C LYS A 57 -6.28 -2.84 19.67
N CYS A 58 -6.76 -2.33 18.55
CA CYS A 58 -5.95 -2.21 17.33
C CYS A 58 -4.65 -1.41 17.54
N ASP A 59 -4.69 -0.43 18.43
CA ASP A 59 -3.58 0.49 18.65
C ASP A 59 -2.44 -0.11 19.50
N GLU A 60 -2.73 -1.10 20.36
CA GLU A 60 -1.73 -1.71 21.25
C GLU A 60 -1.15 -3.02 20.69
N ALA A 61 -1.93 -3.75 19.88
CA ALA A 61 -1.56 -5.09 19.44
C ALA A 61 -0.72 -5.12 18.16
N LEU A 62 -0.81 -4.10 17.30
CA LEU A 62 -0.11 -4.08 16.01
C LEU A 62 1.25 -3.40 16.12
N ASN A 63 2.29 -4.18 15.82
CA ASN A 63 3.65 -3.67 15.74
C ASN A 63 3.79 -2.77 14.49
N THR A 64 4.17 -1.52 14.70
CA THR A 64 4.40 -0.54 13.62
C THR A 64 5.44 -1.02 12.61
N ASP A 65 6.49 -1.70 13.08
CA ASP A 65 7.57 -2.22 12.21
C ASP A 65 7.05 -3.31 11.27
N GLU A 66 6.16 -4.19 11.74
CA GLU A 66 5.55 -5.21 10.88
C GLU A 66 4.69 -4.58 9.78
N ILE A 67 3.97 -3.49 10.08
CA ILE A 67 3.19 -2.75 9.09
C ILE A 67 4.11 -2.09 8.06
N CYS A 68 5.22 -1.49 8.49
CA CYS A 68 6.20 -0.91 7.59
C CYS A 68 6.83 -1.97 6.67
N ILE A 69 7.15 -3.15 7.19
CA ILE A 69 7.65 -4.28 6.40
C ILE A 69 6.61 -4.74 5.38
N ALA A 70 5.34 -4.86 5.78
CA ALA A 70 4.26 -5.25 4.88
C ALA A 70 4.09 -4.24 3.71
N PHE A 71 4.16 -2.94 3.99
CA PHE A 71 4.17 -1.93 2.93
C PHE A 71 5.37 -2.07 2.01
N ASN A 72 6.58 -2.21 2.55
CA ASN A 72 7.79 -2.37 1.75
C ASN A 72 7.69 -3.58 0.81
N ASN A 73 7.27 -4.73 1.33
CA ASN A 73 7.08 -5.94 0.53
C ASN A 73 6.03 -5.74 -0.57
N ALA A 74 4.90 -5.10 -0.25
CA ALA A 74 3.85 -4.84 -1.22
C ALA A 74 4.32 -3.95 -2.37
N PHE A 75 5.09 -2.89 -2.08
CA PHE A 75 5.66 -2.03 -3.12
C PHE A 75 6.68 -2.76 -3.98
N LEU A 76 7.58 -3.56 -3.39
CA LEU A 76 8.55 -4.36 -4.13
C LEU A 76 7.85 -5.40 -5.02
N ASN A 77 6.89 -6.15 -4.49
CA ASN A 77 6.15 -7.15 -5.26
C ASN A 77 5.36 -6.52 -6.42
N CYS A 78 4.76 -5.34 -6.20
CA CYS A 78 4.06 -4.59 -7.24
C CYS A 78 5.02 -4.15 -8.34
N ASN A 79 6.20 -3.67 -7.98
CA ASN A 79 7.25 -3.28 -8.90
C ASN A 79 7.76 -4.48 -9.73
N ASP A 80 8.03 -5.61 -9.09
CA ASP A 80 8.53 -6.81 -9.75
C ASP A 80 7.50 -7.38 -10.73
N GLU A 81 6.21 -7.39 -10.36
CA GLU A 81 5.13 -7.80 -11.27
C GLU A 81 5.06 -6.85 -12.48
N LEU A 82 5.19 -5.54 -12.28
CA LEU A 82 5.17 -4.54 -13.34
C LEU A 82 6.34 -4.76 -14.31
N PHE A 83 7.56 -4.99 -13.81
CA PHE A 83 8.74 -5.25 -14.63
C PHE A 83 8.70 -6.59 -15.36
N SER A 84 8.02 -7.59 -14.83
CA SER A 84 7.82 -8.89 -15.50
C SER A 84 6.72 -8.87 -16.56
N GLY A 85 6.00 -7.77 -16.69
CA GLY A 85 4.93 -7.59 -17.68
C GLY A 85 5.43 -7.40 -19.09
N ILE A 86 4.50 -7.33 -20.04
CA ILE A 86 4.78 -7.20 -21.49
C ILE A 86 5.23 -5.76 -21.85
N MET A 87 4.92 -4.79 -20.98
CA MET A 87 5.15 -3.37 -21.24
C MET A 87 6.63 -3.02 -21.05
N ASP A 88 7.25 -2.39 -22.05
CA ASP A 88 8.61 -1.86 -21.92
C ASP A 88 8.62 -0.56 -21.11
N ILE A 89 8.82 -0.70 -19.82
CA ILE A 89 8.79 0.43 -18.88
C ILE A 89 10.17 0.93 -18.45
N ARG A 90 11.23 0.57 -19.18
CA ARG A 90 12.62 0.94 -18.83
C ARG A 90 12.83 2.45 -18.62
N PHE A 91 12.04 3.28 -19.29
CA PHE A 91 12.09 4.74 -19.20
C PHE A 91 10.77 5.35 -18.70
N SER A 92 9.98 4.56 -18.01
CA SER A 92 8.70 4.99 -17.47
C SER A 92 8.57 4.53 -16.02
N GLY A 93 7.80 5.27 -15.26
CA GLY A 93 7.57 4.96 -13.85
C GLY A 93 6.41 5.76 -13.27
N SER A 94 6.26 5.68 -11.97
CA SER A 94 5.29 6.47 -11.23
C SER A 94 5.78 6.73 -9.82
N THR A 95 5.51 7.92 -9.30
CA THR A 95 5.56 8.17 -7.87
C THR A 95 4.36 7.53 -7.19
N CYS A 96 4.42 7.39 -5.88
CA CYS A 96 3.25 7.02 -5.09
C CYS A 96 3.34 7.64 -3.70
N VAL A 97 2.33 8.40 -3.33
CA VAL A 97 2.09 8.79 -1.94
C VAL A 97 0.85 8.06 -1.48
N SER A 98 0.96 7.31 -0.40
CA SER A 98 -0.18 6.60 0.18
C SER A 98 -0.32 6.86 1.66
N ILE A 99 -1.55 6.88 2.12
CA ILE A 99 -1.93 7.04 3.52
C ILE A 99 -2.86 5.90 3.88
N MET A 100 -2.52 5.21 4.96
CA MET A 100 -3.41 4.23 5.59
C MET A 100 -3.73 4.67 7.00
N THR A 101 -5.01 4.73 7.34
CA THR A 101 -5.44 4.83 8.73
C THR A 101 -5.76 3.44 9.27
N LEU A 102 -5.35 3.16 10.48
CA LEU A 102 -5.64 1.91 11.17
C LEU A 102 -5.91 2.21 12.64
N GLY A 103 -7.18 2.25 13.02
CA GLY A 103 -7.60 2.75 14.30
C GLY A 103 -7.21 4.22 14.48
N GLN A 104 -6.39 4.51 15.49
CA GLN A 104 -5.87 5.86 15.77
C GLN A 104 -4.50 6.13 15.13
N LYS A 105 -3.91 5.14 14.45
CA LYS A 105 -2.62 5.27 13.78
C LYS A 105 -2.80 5.69 12.32
N LEU A 106 -1.88 6.52 11.86
CA LEU A 106 -1.77 6.94 10.47
C LEU A 106 -0.39 6.56 9.94
N PHE A 107 -0.38 5.84 8.82
CA PHE A 107 0.84 5.44 8.11
C PHE A 107 0.90 6.21 6.80
N CYS A 108 1.96 6.97 6.60
CA CYS A 108 2.24 7.66 5.34
C CYS A 108 3.44 6.99 4.68
N VAL A 109 3.26 6.52 3.46
CA VAL A 109 4.32 5.90 2.65
C VAL A 109 4.51 6.71 1.38
N ASN A 110 5.74 7.10 1.12
CA ASN A 110 6.09 7.88 -0.06
C ASN A 110 7.21 7.21 -0.85
N VAL A 111 7.00 7.06 -2.14
CA VAL A 111 7.99 6.59 -3.12
C VAL A 111 8.06 7.63 -4.24
N GLY A 112 9.26 8.20 -4.45
CA GLY A 112 9.50 9.25 -5.43
C GLY A 112 9.52 10.65 -4.82
N ASP A 113 9.32 11.67 -5.66
CA ASP A 113 9.43 13.08 -5.34
C ASP A 113 8.10 13.77 -5.03
N SER A 114 6.99 13.05 -5.08
CA SER A 114 5.69 13.53 -4.59
C SER A 114 5.68 13.64 -3.06
N ARG A 115 4.75 14.40 -2.47
CA ARG A 115 4.68 14.64 -1.03
C ARG A 115 3.27 14.51 -0.48
N GLY A 116 3.17 13.92 0.72
CA GLY A 116 2.01 14.04 1.60
C GLY A 116 2.30 15.06 2.71
N ILE A 117 1.35 15.96 2.95
CA ILE A 117 1.41 16.97 4.03
C ILE A 117 0.22 16.71 4.95
N ILE A 118 0.47 16.66 6.26
CA ILE A 118 -0.53 16.47 7.30
C ILE A 118 -0.58 17.73 8.16
#